data_cfe69edb534ac5c8e943fb5a2526de22
#
_entry.id   cfe69edb534ac5c8e943fb5a2526de22
#
_cell.length_a   1.000
_cell.length_b   1.000
_cell.length_c   1.000
_cell.angle_alpha   90.00
_cell.angle_beta   90.00
_cell.angle_gamma   90.00
#
_symmetry.space_group_name_H-M   'P 1'
#
loop_
_entity.id
_entity.type
_entity.pdbx_description
1 polymer ?
#
loop_
_entity_poly.entity_id
_entity_poly.type
_entity_poly.pdbx_seq_one_letter_code
_entity_poly.pdbx_strand_id
1 'polypeptide(L)'
;GQKLDYLAKTYGFVFKRLTVKHNSSNWGSCSRAGNINLNLNLIRLPEPLCDYVILHELAHLKEPNHGVRFHELLEYMCLQHIKQLIDWGSQDALKYEKWLTDKSLPPLDEVLSREISAWRLV
;
A
#
# COMPACT_ATOMS: atom_id res chain seq x y z
N GLY A 1 11.33 7.06 -2.82
CA GLY A 1 11.53 7.14 -4.05
C GLY A 1 10.56 7.09 -5.19
N GLN A 2 11.00 6.44 -6.22
CA GLN A 2 10.27 6.43 -7.49
C GLN A 2 8.88 5.81 -7.38
N LYS A 3 8.74 4.71 -6.63
CA LYS A 3 7.43 4.05 -6.51
C LYS A 3 6.44 4.94 -5.78
N LEU A 4 6.87 5.58 -4.69
CA LEU A 4 6.00 6.49 -3.95
C LEU A 4 5.57 7.67 -4.85
N ASP A 5 6.51 8.26 -5.58
CA ASP A 5 6.22 9.37 -6.48
C ASP A 5 5.21 8.96 -7.55
N TYR A 6 5.40 7.77 -8.13
CA TYR A 6 4.48 7.25 -9.14
C TYR A 6 3.07 7.06 -8.58
N LEU A 7 2.96 6.42 -7.43
CA LEU A 7 1.65 6.14 -6.83
C LEU A 7 0.96 7.41 -6.35
N ALA A 8 1.72 8.33 -5.75
CA ALA A 8 1.17 9.62 -5.33
C ALA A 8 0.61 10.39 -6.53
N LYS A 9 1.37 10.44 -7.62
CA LYS A 9 0.93 11.14 -8.82
C LYS A 9 -0.29 10.45 -9.45
N THR A 10 -0.26 9.12 -9.52
CA THR A 10 -1.35 8.35 -10.13
C THR A 10 -2.69 8.60 -9.44
N TYR A 11 -2.68 8.69 -8.11
CA TYR A 11 -3.92 8.83 -7.34
C TYR A 11 -4.18 10.25 -6.83
N GLY A 12 -3.36 11.21 -7.26
CA GLY A 12 -3.59 12.61 -6.95
C GLY A 12 -3.23 13.02 -5.53
N PHE A 13 -2.23 12.39 -4.94
CA PHE A 13 -1.77 12.76 -3.60
C PHE A 13 -0.56 13.69 -3.65
N VAL A 14 -0.50 14.59 -2.68
CA VAL A 14 0.66 15.45 -2.46
C VAL A 14 1.16 15.19 -1.04
N PHE A 15 2.41 14.77 -0.92
CA PHE A 15 3.04 14.60 0.38
C PHE A 15 4.16 15.60 0.54
N LYS A 16 4.51 15.93 1.80
CA LYS A 16 5.48 16.97 2.10
C LYS A 16 6.91 16.46 2.09
N ARG A 17 7.15 15.31 2.71
CA ARG A 17 8.48 14.74 2.85
C ARG A 17 8.41 13.22 2.91
N LEU A 18 9.39 12.56 2.31
CA LEU A 18 9.60 11.13 2.44
C LEU A 18 10.88 10.90 3.23
N THR A 19 10.81 10.00 4.23
CA THR A 19 11.99 9.50 4.93
C THR A 19 11.97 7.98 4.83
N VAL A 20 13.09 7.41 4.39
CA VAL A 20 13.28 5.96 4.34
C VAL A 20 14.37 5.61 5.34
N LYS A 21 14.05 4.75 6.30
CA LYS A 21 15.01 4.38 7.34
C LYS A 21 14.70 3.00 7.90
N HIS A 22 15.69 2.42 8.58
CA HIS A 22 15.47 1.18 9.31
C HIS A 22 14.60 1.44 10.54
N ASN A 23 13.64 0.54 10.77
CA ASN A 23 12.70 0.64 11.89
C ASN A 23 12.26 -0.78 12.26
N SER A 24 12.25 -1.08 13.56
CA SER A 24 11.86 -2.40 14.05
C SER A 24 10.40 -2.45 14.54
N SER A 25 9.67 -1.33 14.48
CA SER A 25 8.33 -1.25 15.06
C SER A 25 7.19 -1.19 14.03
N ASN A 26 7.43 -0.63 12.84
CA ASN A 26 6.37 -0.57 11.81
C ASN A 26 6.95 -0.52 10.39
N TRP A 27 6.10 -0.83 9.41
CA TRP A 27 6.48 -0.81 8.01
C TRP A 27 6.43 0.59 7.41
N GLY A 28 5.59 1.46 7.97
CA GLY A 28 5.47 2.83 7.49
C GLY A 28 4.63 3.66 8.42
N SER A 29 4.63 4.96 8.20
CA SER A 29 3.76 5.89 8.93
C SER A 29 3.54 7.15 8.11
N CYS A 30 2.47 7.88 8.47
CA CYS A 30 2.16 9.15 7.84
C CYS A 30 1.71 10.14 8.92
N SER A 31 2.33 11.32 8.96
CA SER A 31 1.94 12.35 9.91
C SER A 31 0.84 13.23 9.32
N ARG A 32 0.15 13.97 10.18
CA ARG A 32 -0.87 14.94 9.73
C ARG A 32 -0.27 16.04 8.88
N ALA A 33 1.01 16.33 9.07
CA ALA A 33 1.72 17.36 8.27
C ALA A 33 2.03 16.89 6.85
N GLY A 34 1.78 15.61 6.53
CA GLY A 34 2.04 15.07 5.20
C GLY A 34 3.44 14.46 5.04
N ASN A 35 4.09 14.15 6.15
CA ASN A 35 5.40 13.47 6.13
C ASN A 35 5.18 11.96 6.12
N ILE A 36 5.76 11.28 5.14
CA ILE A 36 5.65 9.83 4.99
C ILE A 36 6.98 9.20 5.38
N ASN A 37 6.92 8.19 6.25
CA ASN A 37 8.09 7.39 6.64
C ASN A 37 7.88 5.98 6.13
N LEU A 38 8.88 5.44 5.43
CA LEU A 38 8.84 4.07 4.93
C LEU A 38 10.01 3.28 5.52
N ASN A 39 9.75 2.02 5.84
CA ASN A 39 10.78 1.15 6.37
C ASN A 39 11.68 0.66 5.24
N LEU A 40 12.99 0.72 5.46
CA LEU A 40 13.97 0.23 4.49
C LEU A 40 13.73 -1.25 4.16
N ASN A 41 13.17 -2.03 5.09
CA ASN A 41 12.87 -3.44 4.91
C ASN A 41 11.74 -3.73 3.91
N LEU A 42 11.03 -2.71 3.43
CA LEU A 42 10.00 -2.90 2.41
C LEU A 42 10.55 -3.59 1.16
N ILE A 43 11.84 -3.40 0.87
CA ILE A 43 12.47 -4.03 -0.29
C ILE A 43 12.46 -5.55 -0.21
N ARG A 44 12.32 -6.13 0.99
CA ARG A 44 12.27 -7.59 1.17
C ARG A 44 10.90 -8.19 0.86
N LEU A 45 9.87 -7.36 0.77
CA LEU A 45 8.51 -7.83 0.56
C LEU A 45 8.23 -8.11 -0.92
N PRO A 46 7.34 -9.07 -1.21
CA PRO A 46 6.79 -9.17 -2.57
C PRO A 46 6.19 -7.84 -2.97
N GLU A 47 6.28 -7.49 -4.25
CA GLU A 47 5.88 -6.18 -4.74
C GLU A 47 4.46 -5.74 -4.30
N PRO A 48 3.43 -6.60 -4.39
CA PRO A 48 2.09 -6.18 -3.94
C PRO A 48 2.04 -5.79 -2.48
N LEU A 49 2.81 -6.44 -1.61
CA LEU A 49 2.83 -6.10 -0.18
C LEU A 49 3.61 -4.83 0.08
N CYS A 50 4.74 -4.65 -0.59
CA CYS A 50 5.50 -3.40 -0.52
C CYS A 50 4.61 -2.23 -0.95
N ASP A 51 3.96 -2.36 -2.09
CA ASP A 51 3.12 -1.31 -2.64
C ASP A 51 1.89 -1.05 -1.78
N TYR A 52 1.35 -2.10 -1.14
CA TYR A 52 0.23 -1.95 -0.21
C TYR A 52 0.60 -0.98 0.92
N VAL A 53 1.79 -1.12 1.50
CA VAL A 53 2.23 -0.22 2.57
C VAL A 53 2.26 1.22 2.07
N ILE A 54 2.80 1.43 0.88
CA ILE A 54 2.87 2.78 0.30
C ILE A 54 1.46 3.35 0.11
N LEU A 55 0.54 2.55 -0.46
CA LEU A 55 -0.84 2.99 -0.65
C LEU A 55 -1.54 3.28 0.68
N HIS A 56 -1.26 2.47 1.70
CA HIS A 56 -1.82 2.66 3.04
C HIS A 56 -1.42 4.02 3.61
N GLU A 57 -0.13 4.37 3.50
CA GLU A 57 0.34 5.66 4.01
C GLU A 57 -0.17 6.82 3.16
N LEU A 58 -0.25 6.67 1.85
CA LEU A 58 -0.83 7.70 0.99
C LEU A 58 -2.30 7.95 1.32
N ALA A 59 -3.06 6.88 1.61
CA ALA A 59 -4.47 7.02 1.97
C ALA A 59 -4.64 7.89 3.22
N HIS A 60 -3.70 7.83 4.17
CA HIS A 60 -3.74 8.66 5.37
C HIS A 60 -3.61 10.15 5.09
N LEU A 61 -3.06 10.54 3.95
CA LEU A 61 -3.02 11.96 3.58
C LEU A 61 -4.42 12.54 3.41
N LYS A 62 -5.38 11.70 3.04
CA LYS A 62 -6.76 12.12 2.79
C LYS A 62 -7.69 11.71 3.93
N GLU A 63 -7.46 10.53 4.49
CA GLU A 63 -8.30 9.97 5.56
C GLU A 63 -7.41 9.57 6.74
N PRO A 64 -7.21 10.48 7.70
CA PRO A 64 -6.28 10.21 8.81
C PRO A 64 -6.67 9.03 9.70
N ASN A 65 -7.97 8.75 9.84
CA ASN A 65 -8.47 7.67 10.67
C ASN A 65 -8.76 6.42 9.85
N HIS A 66 -8.58 5.24 10.45
CA HIS A 66 -8.87 3.95 9.82
C HIS A 66 -10.37 3.64 9.79
N GLY A 67 -11.19 4.60 9.36
CA GLY A 67 -12.62 4.41 9.26
C GLY A 67 -13.06 3.87 7.91
N VAL A 68 -14.37 3.91 7.66
CA VAL A 68 -14.97 3.39 6.42
C VAL A 68 -14.36 4.08 5.18
N ARG A 69 -14.23 5.40 5.23
CA ARG A 69 -13.70 6.15 4.07
C ARG A 69 -12.25 5.79 3.75
N PHE A 70 -11.45 5.55 4.79
CA PHE A 70 -10.07 5.12 4.61
C PHE A 70 -10.03 3.77 3.90
N HIS A 71 -10.81 2.80 4.38
CA HIS A 71 -10.83 1.47 3.79
C HIS A 71 -11.41 1.45 2.38
N GLU A 72 -12.43 2.27 2.11
CA GLU A 72 -12.96 2.38 0.75
C GLU A 72 -11.92 2.92 -0.22
N LEU A 73 -11.21 3.98 0.18
CA LEU A 73 -10.16 4.56 -0.63
C LEU A 73 -9.01 3.58 -0.86
N LEU A 74 -8.56 2.94 0.22
CA LEU A 74 -7.45 1.99 0.13
C LEU A 74 -7.83 0.79 -0.73
N GLU A 75 -9.04 0.25 -0.57
CA GLU A 75 -9.50 -0.88 -1.37
C GLU A 75 -9.55 -0.52 -2.85
N TYR A 76 -10.08 0.66 -3.18
CA TYR A 76 -10.11 1.13 -4.56
C TYR A 76 -8.69 1.15 -5.15
N MET A 77 -7.74 1.72 -4.43
CA MET A 77 -6.36 1.81 -4.90
C MET A 77 -5.70 0.45 -5.01
N CYS A 78 -5.96 -0.45 -4.04
CA CYS A 78 -5.39 -1.80 -4.09
C CYS A 78 -5.86 -2.55 -5.33
N LEU A 79 -7.16 -2.51 -5.63
CA LEU A 79 -7.70 -3.19 -6.81
C LEU A 79 -7.13 -2.62 -8.09
N GLN A 80 -7.08 -1.30 -8.21
CA GLN A 80 -6.51 -0.65 -9.40
C GLN A 80 -5.04 -1.01 -9.56
N HIS A 81 -4.30 -1.00 -8.47
CA HIS A 81 -2.86 -1.24 -8.52
C HIS A 81 -2.52 -2.71 -8.82
N ILE A 82 -3.29 -3.65 -8.27
CA ILE A 82 -3.09 -5.07 -8.59
C ILE A 82 -3.31 -5.30 -10.09
N LYS A 83 -4.35 -4.70 -10.65
CA LYS A 83 -4.58 -4.79 -12.09
C LYS A 83 -3.39 -4.26 -12.87
N GLN A 84 -2.85 -3.12 -12.45
CA GLN A 84 -1.69 -2.52 -13.10
C GLN A 84 -0.46 -3.41 -13.01
N LEU A 85 -0.20 -3.99 -11.84
CA LEU A 85 0.93 -4.89 -11.65
C LEU A 85 0.82 -6.13 -12.53
N ILE A 86 -0.39 -6.69 -12.64
CA ILE A 86 -0.63 -7.85 -13.52
C ILE A 86 -0.34 -7.45 -14.97
N ASP A 87 -0.84 -6.29 -15.41
CA ASP A 87 -0.60 -5.80 -16.76
C ASP A 87 0.88 -5.59 -17.04
N TRP A 88 1.65 -5.23 -16.03
CA TRP A 88 3.10 -5.07 -16.13
C TRP A 88 3.86 -6.40 -16.01
N GLY A 89 3.16 -7.52 -15.82
CA GLY A 89 3.79 -8.84 -15.77
C GLY A 89 4.25 -9.29 -14.39
N SER A 90 3.76 -8.68 -13.32
CA SER A 90 4.14 -9.09 -11.96
C SER A 90 3.56 -10.47 -11.62
N GLN A 91 4.44 -11.44 -11.43
CA GLN A 91 4.03 -12.79 -11.04
C GLN A 91 3.42 -12.81 -9.62
N ASP A 92 3.98 -12.00 -8.73
CA ASP A 92 3.47 -11.94 -7.35
C ASP A 92 2.06 -11.38 -7.29
N ALA A 93 1.65 -10.56 -8.25
CA ALA A 93 0.32 -9.97 -8.27
C ALA A 93 -0.75 -10.93 -8.80
N LEU A 94 -0.36 -11.96 -9.56
CA LEU A 94 -1.32 -12.88 -10.18
C LEU A 94 -2.18 -13.62 -9.16
N LYS A 95 -1.67 -13.90 -7.98
CA LYS A 95 -2.44 -14.61 -6.96
C LYS A 95 -3.64 -13.80 -6.47
N TYR A 96 -3.70 -12.51 -6.77
CA TYR A 96 -4.82 -11.64 -6.38
C TYR A 96 -5.76 -11.35 -7.55
N GLU A 97 -5.55 -11.95 -8.70
CA GLU A 97 -6.34 -11.65 -9.91
C GLU A 97 -7.84 -11.85 -9.69
N LYS A 98 -8.23 -12.87 -8.94
CA LYS A 98 -9.65 -13.16 -8.71
C LYS A 98 -10.38 -12.04 -7.97
N TRP A 99 -9.66 -11.19 -7.21
CA TRP A 99 -10.29 -10.06 -6.51
C TRP A 99 -10.79 -8.99 -7.49
N LEU A 100 -10.29 -9.00 -8.73
CA LEU A 100 -10.74 -8.02 -9.73
C LEU A 100 -12.15 -8.30 -10.23
N THR A 101 -12.63 -9.54 -10.15
CA THR A 101 -13.92 -9.93 -10.69
C THR A 101 -14.87 -10.56 -9.67
N ASP A 102 -14.36 -11.24 -8.67
CA ASP A 102 -15.18 -11.96 -7.68
C ASP A 102 -15.46 -11.06 -6.48
N LYS A 103 -16.69 -10.51 -6.44
CA LYS A 103 -17.11 -9.58 -5.39
C LYS A 103 -17.51 -10.28 -4.08
N SER A 104 -17.51 -11.61 -4.06
CA SER A 104 -17.82 -12.37 -2.85
C SER A 104 -16.61 -12.51 -1.92
N LEU A 105 -15.41 -12.20 -2.41
CA LEU A 105 -14.19 -12.32 -1.62
C LEU A 105 -14.11 -11.21 -0.57
N PRO A 106 -13.37 -11.45 0.54
CA PRO A 106 -13.11 -10.38 1.52
C PRO A 106 -12.40 -9.20 0.86
N PRO A 107 -12.48 -7.99 1.44
CA PRO A 107 -11.75 -6.85 0.89
C PRO A 107 -10.26 -7.15 0.71
N LEU A 108 -9.72 -6.75 -0.44
CA LEU A 108 -8.31 -7.02 -0.76
C LEU A 108 -7.37 -6.32 0.23
N ASP A 109 -7.70 -5.10 0.66
CA ASP A 109 -6.86 -4.37 1.61
C ASP A 109 -6.71 -5.12 2.93
N GLU A 110 -7.76 -5.79 3.38
CA GLU A 110 -7.69 -6.61 4.60
C GLU A 110 -6.83 -7.85 4.40
N VAL A 111 -6.94 -8.48 3.23
CA VAL A 111 -6.12 -9.65 2.89
C VAL A 111 -4.64 -9.30 2.85
N LEU A 112 -4.30 -8.19 2.20
CA LEU A 112 -2.91 -7.73 2.12
C LEU A 112 -2.37 -7.35 3.50
N SER A 113 -3.17 -6.70 4.32
CA SER A 113 -2.80 -6.35 5.68
C SER A 113 -2.48 -7.59 6.51
N ARG A 114 -3.31 -8.63 6.37
CA ARG A 114 -3.10 -9.88 7.09
C ARG A 114 -1.84 -10.59 6.60
N GLU A 115 -1.59 -10.59 5.31
CA GLU A 115 -0.40 -11.25 4.76
C GLU A 115 0.88 -10.55 5.19
N ILE A 116 0.88 -9.21 5.22
CA ILE A 116 2.07 -8.49 5.64
C ILE A 116 2.38 -8.71 7.12
N SER A 117 1.36 -8.99 7.94
CA SER A 117 1.57 -9.24 9.36
C SER A 117 2.36 -10.51 9.62
N ALA A 118 2.46 -11.40 8.63
CA ALA A 118 3.28 -12.61 8.73
C ALA A 118 4.77 -12.34 8.52
N TRP A 119 5.14 -11.18 8.01
CA TRP A 119 6.53 -10.80 7.79
C TRP A 119 7.09 -10.10 9.02
N ARG A 120 8.34 -10.39 9.34
CA ARG A 120 8.99 -9.79 10.51
C ARG A 120 9.85 -8.60 10.12
N LEU A 121 9.73 -7.55 10.93
CA LEU A 121 10.65 -6.42 10.89
C LEU A 121 11.94 -6.81 11.61
N VAL A 122 13.09 -6.53 11.02
CA VAL A 122 14.40 -6.85 11.61
C VAL A 122 15.29 -5.62 11.68
#